data_771fb39e6201fd0f33b55c99816c9064
#
_entry.id   771fb39e6201fd0f33b55c99816c9064
#
_cell.length_a   1.000
_cell.length_b   1.000
_cell.length_c   1.000
_cell.angle_alpha   90.00
_cell.angle_beta   90.00
_cell.angle_gamma   90.00
#
_symmetry.space_group_name_H-M   'P 1'
#
loop_
_entity.id
_entity.type
_entity.pdbx_description
1 polymer ?
#
loop_
_entity_poly.entity_id
_entity_poly.type
_entity_poly.pdbx_seq_one_letter_code
_entity_poly.pdbx_strand_id
1 'polypeptide(L)'
;MGSANAAALAKPEGQAPAALAAIVASVVRENPSIAAAEARLKAAEARAVGAGLWRNNPEIEYDSETAEVRTETVGVSQTVEWFSKPAARGRAADSRTESLARELVNVRQRVITGVLSGFVLVDQGRAKVELASDRTQSMSRFADLSERLFREGDISPSAAQAARVAATQAVMREQVAQIDLSNAEQELAQLTGVAPIAWPSFDTSLPEPLNIDDVDVEQLPSVLAARFRREAADRDIKVAQWDRVPDPSVGVRYGDEGNSDLFGISISIPIPVLNSGRSEVAAARADAVSAAVDLQAAQRSASIFLRETARRYEALRSSQVLWLKSGENAVTQQADVLQRRLDGGDIGVVEYLVQLQQLYDAQESSIELQGQAWVAWFQLLQAAGVVEEWIGVER
;
A
#
# COMPACT_ATOMS: atom_id res chain seq x y z
N MET A 1 -2.51 -10.41 32.63
CA MET A 1 -2.45 -8.98 32.99
C MET A 1 -1.03 -8.50 32.71
N GLY A 2 -0.84 -7.81 31.64
CA GLY A 2 0.39 -7.16 31.24
C GLY A 2 -0.04 -6.10 30.24
N SER A 3 -0.24 -4.86 30.71
CA SER A 3 -0.46 -3.71 29.86
C SER A 3 0.76 -3.55 28.96
N ALA A 4 0.61 -3.98 27.69
CA ALA A 4 1.55 -3.60 26.66
C ALA A 4 1.54 -2.08 26.59
N ASN A 5 2.64 -1.48 27.01
CA ASN A 5 2.96 -0.09 26.81
C ASN A 5 2.91 0.15 25.30
N ALA A 6 1.84 0.76 24.81
CA ALA A 6 1.78 1.22 23.43
C ALA A 6 2.90 2.25 23.31
N ALA A 7 4.02 1.86 22.71
CA ALA A 7 5.06 2.79 22.32
C ALA A 7 4.39 3.89 21.50
N ALA A 8 4.52 5.13 21.96
CA ALA A 8 3.90 6.27 21.32
C ALA A 8 4.49 6.38 19.90
N LEU A 9 3.68 6.08 18.91
CA LEU A 9 3.99 6.43 17.53
C LEU A 9 4.09 7.96 17.48
N ALA A 10 5.05 8.47 16.73
CA ALA A 10 5.21 9.92 16.54
C ALA A 10 3.86 10.49 16.09
N LYS A 11 3.29 11.42 16.87
CA LYS A 11 2.01 12.03 16.52
C LYS A 11 2.23 13.06 15.43
N PRO A 12 1.56 12.92 14.27
CA PRO A 12 1.60 13.96 13.26
C PRO A 12 0.92 15.24 13.77
N GLU A 13 1.57 16.39 13.61
CA GLU A 13 0.93 17.67 13.87
C GLU A 13 -0.09 17.97 12.77
N GLY A 14 -1.33 18.32 13.18
CA GLY A 14 -2.44 18.59 12.27
C GLY A 14 -3.27 17.33 11.95
N GLN A 15 -4.53 17.56 11.64
CA GLN A 15 -5.45 16.54 11.14
C GLN A 15 -5.85 16.87 9.71
N ALA A 16 -6.15 15.83 8.93
CA ALA A 16 -6.67 16.01 7.59
C ALA A 16 -8.01 16.79 7.61
N PRO A 17 -8.31 17.54 6.55
CA PRO A 17 -9.62 18.16 6.40
C PRO A 17 -10.74 17.12 6.51
N ALA A 18 -11.81 17.43 7.28
CA ALA A 18 -12.91 16.49 7.56
C ALA A 18 -13.57 15.93 6.27
N ALA A 19 -13.65 16.75 5.22
CA ALA A 19 -14.18 16.31 3.93
C ALA A 19 -13.30 15.22 3.29
N LEU A 20 -11.97 15.37 3.36
CA LEU A 20 -11.01 14.38 2.85
C LEU A 20 -11.08 13.08 3.67
N ALA A 21 -11.16 13.20 4.99
CA ALA A 21 -11.30 12.06 5.89
C ALA A 21 -12.57 11.24 5.57
N ALA A 22 -13.71 11.89 5.33
CA ALA A 22 -14.95 11.23 4.98
C ALA A 22 -14.86 10.44 3.66
N ILE A 23 -14.21 11.02 2.65
CA ILE A 23 -14.02 10.37 1.35
C ILE A 23 -13.09 9.15 1.50
N VAL A 24 -11.95 9.32 2.17
CA VAL A 24 -11.00 8.22 2.41
C VAL A 24 -11.67 7.09 3.19
N ALA A 25 -12.48 7.42 4.22
CA ALA A 25 -13.23 6.42 4.98
C ALA A 25 -14.24 5.64 4.12
N SER A 26 -14.90 6.27 3.13
CA SER A 26 -15.77 5.54 2.21
C SER A 26 -14.98 4.61 1.28
N VAL A 27 -13.85 5.08 0.76
CA VAL A 27 -12.98 4.26 -0.09
C VAL A 27 -12.43 3.06 0.68
N VAL A 28 -11.96 3.25 1.91
CA VAL A 28 -11.44 2.16 2.75
C VAL A 28 -12.49 1.07 2.97
N ARG A 29 -13.76 1.42 3.14
CA ARG A 29 -14.86 0.46 3.34
C ARG A 29 -15.19 -0.37 2.09
N GLU A 30 -15.02 0.21 0.90
CA GLU A 30 -15.47 -0.38 -0.36
C GLU A 30 -14.32 -0.91 -1.21
N ASN A 31 -13.06 -0.70 -0.80
CA ASN A 31 -11.90 -1.06 -1.60
C ASN A 31 -11.71 -2.58 -1.73
N PRO A 32 -11.67 -3.12 -2.97
CA PRO A 32 -11.54 -4.56 -3.19
C PRO A 32 -10.27 -5.18 -2.60
N SER A 33 -9.15 -4.44 -2.55
CA SER A 33 -7.89 -4.94 -2.00
C SER A 33 -7.98 -5.13 -0.49
N ILE A 34 -8.68 -4.22 0.21
CA ILE A 34 -8.95 -4.33 1.65
C ILE A 34 -9.91 -5.49 1.92
N ALA A 35 -11.02 -5.56 1.18
CA ALA A 35 -11.98 -6.67 1.30
C ALA A 35 -11.32 -8.04 1.06
N ALA A 36 -10.41 -8.14 0.08
CA ALA A 36 -9.65 -9.36 -0.16
C ALA A 36 -8.69 -9.71 1.00
N ALA A 37 -8.05 -8.70 1.61
CA ALA A 37 -7.17 -8.91 2.76
C ALA A 37 -7.96 -9.34 4.01
N GLU A 38 -9.13 -8.74 4.25
CA GLU A 38 -10.06 -9.15 5.33
C GLU A 38 -10.56 -10.57 5.14
N ALA A 39 -10.92 -10.94 3.90
CA ALA A 39 -11.34 -12.32 3.59
C ALA A 39 -10.20 -13.33 3.83
N ARG A 40 -8.95 -12.96 3.51
CA ARG A 40 -7.77 -13.80 3.82
C ARG A 40 -7.57 -13.96 5.33
N LEU A 41 -7.74 -12.88 6.09
CA LEU A 41 -7.65 -12.93 7.56
C LEU A 41 -8.75 -13.84 8.14
N LYS A 42 -10.01 -13.67 7.76
CA LYS A 42 -11.13 -14.53 8.19
C LYS A 42 -10.89 -16.00 7.83
N ALA A 43 -10.33 -16.27 6.64
CA ALA A 43 -9.98 -17.64 6.25
C ALA A 43 -8.86 -18.23 7.13
N ALA A 44 -7.88 -17.41 7.54
CA ALA A 44 -6.81 -17.84 8.44
C ALA A 44 -7.35 -18.10 9.86
N GLU A 45 -8.22 -17.25 10.38
CA GLU A 45 -8.90 -17.44 11.67
C GLU A 45 -9.67 -18.77 11.70
N ALA A 46 -10.46 -19.04 10.66
CA ALA A 46 -11.18 -20.31 10.56
C ALA A 46 -10.23 -21.52 10.49
N ARG A 47 -9.11 -21.39 9.74
CA ARG A 47 -8.09 -22.45 9.68
C ARG A 47 -7.37 -22.64 11.03
N ALA A 48 -7.15 -21.55 11.79
CA ALA A 48 -6.52 -21.62 13.12
C ALA A 48 -7.40 -22.41 14.11
N VAL A 49 -8.72 -22.17 14.09
CA VAL A 49 -9.66 -22.97 14.87
C VAL A 49 -9.55 -24.46 14.50
N GLY A 50 -9.61 -24.78 13.19
CA GLY A 50 -9.51 -26.17 12.72
C GLY A 50 -8.15 -26.83 13.02
N ALA A 51 -7.06 -26.05 12.99
CA ALA A 51 -5.71 -26.56 13.25
C ALA A 51 -5.53 -27.06 14.69
N GLY A 52 -6.25 -26.48 15.64
CA GLY A 52 -6.26 -26.89 17.05
C GLY A 52 -7.11 -28.13 17.34
N LEU A 53 -7.89 -28.61 16.37
CA LEU A 53 -8.75 -29.78 16.52
C LEU A 53 -8.04 -31.07 16.06
N TRP A 54 -8.57 -32.20 16.45
CA TRP A 54 -8.16 -33.50 15.91
C TRP A 54 -8.53 -33.59 14.44
N ARG A 55 -7.60 -34.11 13.61
CA ARG A 55 -7.83 -34.23 12.15
C ARG A 55 -8.76 -35.35 11.78
N ASN A 56 -8.69 -36.46 12.51
CA ASN A 56 -9.39 -37.69 12.16
C ASN A 56 -10.70 -37.76 12.92
N ASN A 57 -11.78 -37.92 12.19
CA ASN A 57 -13.09 -38.24 12.74
C ASN A 57 -13.16 -39.73 13.06
N PRO A 58 -14.07 -40.18 13.93
CA PRO A 58 -14.42 -41.61 14.05
C PRO A 58 -14.87 -42.19 12.72
N GLU A 59 -14.38 -43.38 12.42
CA GLU A 59 -14.75 -44.14 11.22
C GLU A 59 -15.64 -45.27 11.59
N ILE A 60 -16.72 -45.52 10.82
CA ILE A 60 -17.58 -46.68 10.93
C ILE A 60 -17.13 -47.67 9.87
N GLU A 61 -16.81 -48.89 10.31
CA GLU A 61 -16.35 -49.98 9.45
C GLU A 61 -17.42 -51.07 9.41
N TYR A 62 -17.69 -51.62 8.23
CA TYR A 62 -18.49 -52.82 8.06
C TYR A 62 -17.69 -53.81 7.24
N ASP A 63 -17.42 -54.95 7.86
CA ASP A 63 -16.71 -56.05 7.22
C ASP A 63 -17.66 -57.24 7.05
N SER A 64 -17.68 -57.81 5.84
CA SER A 64 -18.37 -59.05 5.55
C SER A 64 -17.44 -59.98 4.80
N GLU A 65 -17.10 -61.09 5.43
CA GLU A 65 -16.25 -62.14 4.89
C GLU A 65 -17.00 -63.44 4.82
N THR A 66 -16.89 -64.17 3.71
CA THR A 66 -17.49 -65.47 3.50
C THR A 66 -16.39 -66.46 3.15
N ALA A 67 -16.05 -67.32 4.11
CA ALA A 67 -15.18 -68.49 3.93
C ALA A 67 -15.94 -69.75 4.22
N GLU A 68 -15.51 -70.65 5.10
CA GLU A 68 -16.26 -71.79 5.59
C GLU A 68 -17.41 -71.33 6.49
N VAL A 69 -17.23 -70.20 7.17
CA VAL A 69 -18.23 -69.54 8.02
C VAL A 69 -18.39 -68.11 7.54
N ARG A 70 -19.60 -67.59 7.49
CA ARG A 70 -19.88 -66.20 7.18
C ARG A 70 -19.66 -65.37 8.44
N THR A 71 -18.81 -64.36 8.33
CA THR A 71 -18.54 -63.39 9.38
C THR A 71 -19.02 -62.02 8.94
N GLU A 72 -19.84 -61.37 9.75
CA GLU A 72 -20.30 -59.99 9.54
C GLU A 72 -20.01 -59.17 10.78
N THR A 73 -19.28 -58.09 10.64
CA THR A 73 -18.95 -57.20 11.77
C THR A 73 -19.21 -55.73 11.44
N VAL A 74 -19.69 -55.01 12.44
CA VAL A 74 -19.76 -53.54 12.43
C VAL A 74 -18.79 -53.03 13.50
N GLY A 75 -17.95 -52.09 13.12
CA GLY A 75 -16.95 -51.48 14.03
C GLY A 75 -17.01 -49.99 14.02
N VAL A 76 -16.40 -49.42 15.05
CA VAL A 76 -16.07 -48.01 15.11
C VAL A 76 -14.58 -47.88 15.48
N SER A 77 -13.85 -47.17 14.66
CA SER A 77 -12.43 -46.89 14.91
C SER A 77 -12.16 -45.37 15.01
N GLN A 78 -11.12 -45.02 15.75
CA GLN A 78 -10.69 -43.66 15.93
C GLN A 78 -9.15 -43.57 15.93
N THR A 79 -8.60 -42.80 15.02
CA THR A 79 -7.19 -42.43 15.08
C THR A 79 -7.01 -41.32 16.09
N VAL A 80 -6.21 -41.58 17.13
CA VAL A 80 -5.96 -40.69 18.24
C VAL A 80 -4.65 -39.95 18.00
N GLU A 81 -4.75 -38.65 17.75
CA GLU A 81 -3.55 -37.79 17.67
C GLU A 81 -3.00 -37.53 19.07
N TRP A 82 -1.66 -37.51 19.19
CA TRP A 82 -1.03 -37.07 20.42
C TRP A 82 -1.39 -35.62 20.72
N PHE A 83 -1.77 -35.29 21.96
CA PHE A 83 -2.26 -33.96 22.39
C PHE A 83 -1.36 -32.81 21.98
N SER A 84 -0.07 -33.06 21.80
CA SER A 84 0.91 -32.05 21.36
C SER A 84 0.79 -31.65 19.90
N LYS A 85 0.24 -32.50 19.03
CA LYS A 85 0.08 -32.23 17.58
C LYS A 85 -0.93 -31.11 17.31
N PRO A 86 -2.20 -31.20 17.76
CA PRO A 86 -3.16 -30.10 17.60
C PRO A 86 -2.67 -28.79 18.21
N ALA A 87 -2.06 -28.84 19.40
CA ALA A 87 -1.53 -27.67 20.06
C ALA A 87 -0.35 -27.04 19.32
N ALA A 88 0.50 -27.83 18.64
CA ALA A 88 1.59 -27.29 17.82
C ALA A 88 1.05 -26.62 16.55
N ARG A 89 0.11 -27.27 15.86
CA ARG A 89 -0.57 -26.72 14.66
C ARG A 89 -1.33 -25.44 14.97
N GLY A 90 -2.12 -25.44 16.07
CA GLY A 90 -2.85 -24.26 16.52
C GLY A 90 -1.95 -23.06 16.73
N ARG A 91 -0.85 -23.22 17.50
CA ARG A 91 0.10 -22.14 17.73
C ARG A 91 0.78 -21.62 16.43
N ALA A 92 1.09 -22.50 15.49
CA ALA A 92 1.63 -22.08 14.19
C ALA A 92 0.59 -21.30 13.37
N ALA A 93 -0.66 -21.77 13.38
CA ALA A 93 -1.77 -21.10 12.71
C ALA A 93 -2.09 -19.74 13.33
N ASP A 94 -2.04 -19.59 14.66
CA ASP A 94 -2.21 -18.32 15.37
C ASP A 94 -1.18 -17.28 14.90
N SER A 95 0.09 -17.68 14.79
CA SER A 95 1.13 -16.76 14.29
C SER A 95 0.91 -16.36 12.83
N ARG A 96 0.39 -17.25 11.99
CA ARG A 96 0.01 -16.90 10.61
C ARG A 96 -1.14 -15.90 10.59
N THR A 97 -2.13 -16.09 11.44
CA THR A 97 -3.27 -15.18 11.59
C THR A 97 -2.80 -13.80 12.03
N GLU A 98 -1.92 -13.70 13.03
CA GLU A 98 -1.32 -12.43 13.45
C GLU A 98 -0.52 -11.76 12.33
N SER A 99 0.24 -12.53 11.54
CA SER A 99 0.95 -12.00 10.38
C SER A 99 -0.02 -11.37 9.38
N LEU A 100 -1.14 -12.04 9.06
CA LEU A 100 -2.14 -11.54 8.12
C LEU A 100 -2.92 -10.34 8.68
N ALA A 101 -3.15 -10.27 10.00
CA ALA A 101 -3.74 -9.10 10.63
C ALA A 101 -2.84 -7.86 10.45
N ARG A 102 -1.51 -8.00 10.59
CA ARG A 102 -0.55 -6.91 10.33
C ARG A 102 -0.45 -6.57 8.84
N GLU A 103 -0.57 -7.57 7.96
CA GLU A 103 -0.61 -7.34 6.51
C GLU A 103 -1.88 -6.58 6.09
N LEU A 104 -3.03 -6.83 6.72
CA LEU A 104 -4.25 -6.04 6.49
C LEU A 104 -4.03 -4.56 6.80
N VAL A 105 -3.36 -4.24 7.92
CA VAL A 105 -2.99 -2.85 8.24
C VAL A 105 -2.09 -2.25 7.14
N ASN A 106 -1.09 -3.00 6.65
CA ASN A 106 -0.25 -2.55 5.55
C ASN A 106 -1.04 -2.27 4.27
N VAL A 107 -2.01 -3.13 3.94
CA VAL A 107 -2.88 -2.95 2.77
C VAL A 107 -3.71 -1.68 2.92
N ARG A 108 -4.32 -1.45 4.08
CA ARG A 108 -5.10 -0.24 4.37
C ARG A 108 -4.26 1.02 4.24
N GLN A 109 -3.08 1.05 4.85
CA GLN A 109 -2.16 2.19 4.77
C GLN A 109 -1.74 2.49 3.33
N ARG A 110 -1.44 1.46 2.52
CA ARG A 110 -1.13 1.65 1.09
C ARG A 110 -2.29 2.21 0.30
N VAL A 111 -3.50 1.72 0.53
CA VAL A 111 -4.71 2.22 -0.13
C VAL A 111 -4.95 3.68 0.24
N ILE A 112 -4.89 4.02 1.53
CA ILE A 112 -5.05 5.40 2.01
C ILE A 112 -4.01 6.32 1.37
N THR A 113 -2.73 5.95 1.41
CA THR A 113 -1.65 6.75 0.82
C THR A 113 -1.82 6.90 -0.69
N GLY A 114 -2.23 5.83 -1.39
CA GLY A 114 -2.52 5.87 -2.82
C GLY A 114 -3.65 6.84 -3.16
N VAL A 115 -4.74 6.80 -2.41
CA VAL A 115 -5.89 7.70 -2.59
C VAL A 115 -5.49 9.16 -2.32
N LEU A 116 -4.79 9.43 -1.22
CA LEU A 116 -4.31 10.78 -0.87
C LEU A 116 -3.36 11.32 -1.95
N SER A 117 -2.45 10.49 -2.43
CA SER A 117 -1.54 10.87 -3.52
C SER A 117 -2.29 11.14 -4.83
N GLY A 118 -3.29 10.32 -5.14
CA GLY A 118 -4.14 10.51 -6.31
C GLY A 118 -4.90 11.85 -6.27
N PHE A 119 -5.39 12.26 -5.10
CA PHE A 119 -6.02 13.58 -4.94
C PHE A 119 -5.05 14.71 -5.23
N VAL A 120 -3.82 14.63 -4.71
CA VAL A 120 -2.79 15.64 -4.98
C VAL A 120 -2.48 15.72 -6.46
N LEU A 121 -2.36 14.58 -7.15
CA LEU A 121 -2.06 14.56 -8.59
C LEU A 121 -3.17 15.21 -9.43
N VAL A 122 -4.44 15.00 -9.05
CA VAL A 122 -5.59 15.65 -9.70
C VAL A 122 -5.59 17.16 -9.43
N ASP A 123 -5.36 17.59 -8.20
CA ASP A 123 -5.30 19.02 -7.82
C ASP A 123 -4.14 19.72 -8.56
N GLN A 124 -2.97 19.12 -8.57
CA GLN A 124 -1.81 19.55 -9.35
C GLN A 124 -2.10 19.64 -10.85
N GLY A 125 -2.77 18.62 -11.40
CA GLY A 125 -3.17 18.58 -12.80
C GLY A 125 -4.10 19.73 -13.17
N ARG A 126 -5.08 20.06 -12.31
CA ARG A 126 -5.97 21.22 -12.50
C ARG A 126 -5.21 22.53 -12.49
N ALA A 127 -4.32 22.74 -11.53
CA ALA A 127 -3.50 23.93 -11.46
C ALA A 127 -2.59 24.08 -12.71
N LYS A 128 -2.04 22.97 -13.22
CA LYS A 128 -1.26 22.98 -14.47
C LYS A 128 -2.10 23.31 -15.68
N VAL A 129 -3.32 22.81 -15.79
CA VAL A 129 -4.24 23.14 -16.90
C VAL A 129 -4.60 24.62 -16.87
N GLU A 130 -4.93 25.18 -15.69
CA GLU A 130 -5.21 26.59 -15.52
C GLU A 130 -4.01 27.45 -15.96
N LEU A 131 -2.82 27.16 -15.47
CA LEU A 131 -1.57 27.87 -15.84
C LEU A 131 -1.29 27.75 -17.36
N ALA A 132 -1.49 26.56 -17.95
CA ALA A 132 -1.26 26.35 -19.39
C ALA A 132 -2.28 27.11 -20.23
N SER A 133 -3.53 27.22 -19.79
CA SER A 133 -4.57 28.01 -20.45
C SER A 133 -4.23 29.50 -20.41
N ASP A 134 -3.81 30.05 -19.26
CA ASP A 134 -3.35 31.42 -19.11
C ASP A 134 -2.15 31.71 -20.03
N ARG A 135 -1.20 30.76 -20.08
CA ARG A 135 -0.04 30.84 -21.00
C ARG A 135 -0.49 30.89 -22.45
N THR A 136 -1.41 30.02 -22.87
CA THR A 136 -1.96 29.98 -24.23
C THR A 136 -2.61 31.30 -24.61
N GLN A 137 -3.43 31.84 -23.72
CA GLN A 137 -4.09 33.13 -23.92
C GLN A 137 -3.08 34.27 -24.05
N SER A 138 -2.07 34.31 -23.19
CA SER A 138 -1.04 35.34 -23.22
C SER A 138 -0.17 35.27 -24.48
N MET A 139 0.25 34.05 -24.88
CA MET A 139 1.07 33.85 -26.08
C MET A 139 0.28 34.13 -27.35
N SER A 140 -1.01 33.82 -27.41
CA SER A 140 -1.88 34.16 -28.54
C SER A 140 -2.03 35.68 -28.70
N ARG A 141 -2.33 36.41 -27.63
CA ARG A 141 -2.41 37.87 -27.66
C ARG A 141 -1.08 38.50 -28.11
N PHE A 142 0.02 37.95 -27.63
CA PHE A 142 1.35 38.41 -28.00
C PHE A 142 1.68 38.12 -29.47
N ALA A 143 1.31 36.98 -30.01
CA ALA A 143 1.47 36.66 -31.42
C ALA A 143 0.67 37.61 -32.34
N ASP A 144 -0.57 37.95 -31.94
CA ASP A 144 -1.42 38.91 -32.64
C ASP A 144 -0.81 40.35 -32.63
N LEU A 145 -0.25 40.75 -31.49
CA LEU A 145 0.47 42.03 -31.38
C LEU A 145 1.70 42.05 -32.27
N SER A 146 2.51 41.00 -32.21
CA SER A 146 3.73 40.89 -33.04
C SER A 146 3.42 40.88 -34.54
N GLU A 147 2.30 40.29 -34.97
CA GLU A 147 1.88 40.34 -36.36
C GLU A 147 1.48 41.75 -36.80
N ARG A 148 0.84 42.55 -35.94
CA ARG A 148 0.53 43.96 -36.22
C ARG A 148 1.79 44.78 -36.34
N LEU A 149 2.71 44.68 -35.37
CA LEU A 149 4.00 45.41 -35.39
C LEU A 149 4.86 45.03 -36.61
N PHE A 150 4.81 43.78 -37.06
CA PHE A 150 5.50 43.36 -38.30
C PHE A 150 4.88 44.03 -39.53
N ARG A 151 3.56 44.12 -39.66
CA ARG A 151 2.92 44.81 -40.78
C ARG A 151 3.17 46.31 -40.78
N GLU A 152 3.38 46.94 -39.63
CA GLU A 152 3.76 48.32 -39.49
C GLU A 152 5.26 48.57 -39.77
N GLY A 153 6.06 47.50 -39.81
CA GLY A 153 7.51 47.56 -40.03
C GLY A 153 8.37 47.74 -38.81
N ASP A 154 7.76 47.66 -37.62
CA ASP A 154 8.42 47.92 -36.34
C ASP A 154 9.28 46.73 -35.84
N ILE A 155 8.97 45.51 -36.31
CA ILE A 155 9.74 44.34 -35.94
C ILE A 155 10.12 43.50 -37.14
N SER A 156 11.15 42.64 -36.99
CA SER A 156 11.63 41.74 -38.02
C SER A 156 10.68 40.57 -38.29
N PRO A 157 10.70 40.00 -39.52
CA PRO A 157 9.93 38.79 -39.85
C PRO A 157 10.25 37.61 -38.90
N SER A 158 11.51 37.48 -38.46
CA SER A 158 11.95 36.44 -37.53
C SER A 158 11.35 36.62 -36.13
N ALA A 159 11.17 37.84 -35.64
CA ALA A 159 10.53 38.10 -34.38
C ALA A 159 9.03 37.74 -34.39
N ALA A 160 8.31 38.14 -35.45
CA ALA A 160 6.90 37.74 -35.61
C ALA A 160 6.74 36.23 -35.73
N GLN A 161 7.65 35.56 -36.46
CA GLN A 161 7.62 34.09 -36.56
C GLN A 161 7.91 33.39 -35.22
N ALA A 162 8.83 33.94 -34.41
CA ALA A 162 9.11 33.43 -33.05
C ALA A 162 7.87 33.49 -32.13
N ALA A 163 7.10 34.60 -32.18
CA ALA A 163 5.85 34.75 -31.45
C ALA A 163 4.79 33.72 -31.86
N ARG A 164 4.65 33.45 -33.15
CA ARG A 164 3.74 32.41 -33.67
C ARG A 164 4.12 31.01 -33.20
N VAL A 165 5.43 30.66 -33.24
CA VAL A 165 5.95 29.39 -32.74
C VAL A 165 5.65 29.25 -31.24
N ALA A 166 5.89 30.30 -30.44
CA ALA A 166 5.61 30.31 -29.01
C ALA A 166 4.12 30.10 -28.70
N ALA A 167 3.22 30.75 -29.46
CA ALA A 167 1.77 30.53 -29.30
C ALA A 167 1.36 29.08 -29.65
N THR A 168 1.91 28.52 -30.70
CA THR A 168 1.65 27.12 -31.08
C THR A 168 2.15 26.16 -30.00
N GLN A 169 3.34 26.39 -29.46
CA GLN A 169 3.88 25.59 -28.36
C GLN A 169 3.03 25.68 -27.09
N ALA A 170 2.47 26.86 -26.76
CA ALA A 170 1.60 27.04 -25.63
C ALA A 170 0.32 26.18 -25.77
N VAL A 171 -0.32 26.18 -26.94
CA VAL A 171 -1.48 25.31 -27.23
C VAL A 171 -1.13 23.84 -27.06
N MET A 172 0.02 23.39 -27.56
CA MET A 172 0.46 22.00 -27.42
C MET A 172 0.67 21.64 -25.93
N ARG A 173 1.27 22.52 -25.13
CA ARG A 173 1.45 22.29 -23.67
C ARG A 173 0.13 22.22 -22.94
N GLU A 174 -0.83 23.07 -23.30
CA GLU A 174 -2.19 23.04 -22.72
C GLU A 174 -2.87 21.68 -22.98
N GLN A 175 -2.76 21.16 -24.21
CA GLN A 175 -3.30 19.83 -24.55
C GLN A 175 -2.62 18.71 -23.76
N VAL A 176 -1.30 18.77 -23.56
CA VAL A 176 -0.57 17.81 -22.72
C VAL A 176 -1.05 17.89 -21.28
N ALA A 177 -1.17 19.09 -20.73
CA ALA A 177 -1.67 19.25 -19.35
C ALA A 177 -3.11 18.71 -19.16
N GLN A 178 -3.99 18.86 -20.15
CA GLN A 178 -5.34 18.28 -20.14
C GLN A 178 -5.32 16.75 -20.17
N ILE A 179 -4.42 16.15 -20.97
CA ILE A 179 -4.24 14.70 -21.01
C ILE A 179 -3.72 14.19 -19.67
N ASP A 180 -2.72 14.86 -19.09
CA ASP A 180 -2.16 14.47 -17.79
C ASP A 180 -3.20 14.54 -16.66
N LEU A 181 -4.04 15.60 -16.66
CA LEU A 181 -5.16 15.69 -15.73
C LEU A 181 -6.16 14.53 -15.91
N SER A 182 -6.53 14.23 -17.15
CA SER A 182 -7.44 13.12 -17.46
C SER A 182 -6.88 11.77 -16.98
N ASN A 183 -5.56 11.55 -17.15
CA ASN A 183 -4.90 10.35 -16.67
C ASN A 183 -4.91 10.28 -15.13
N ALA A 184 -4.64 11.38 -14.44
CA ALA A 184 -4.69 11.45 -12.97
C ALA A 184 -6.11 11.21 -12.44
N GLU A 185 -7.13 11.78 -13.09
CA GLU A 185 -8.54 11.56 -12.73
C GLU A 185 -8.95 10.09 -12.96
N GLN A 186 -8.51 9.47 -14.05
CA GLN A 186 -8.76 8.06 -14.32
C GLN A 186 -8.10 7.17 -13.27
N GLU A 187 -6.83 7.42 -12.91
CA GLU A 187 -6.13 6.65 -11.88
C GLU A 187 -6.82 6.78 -10.52
N LEU A 188 -7.21 8.00 -10.14
CA LEU A 188 -7.96 8.22 -8.90
C LEU A 188 -9.32 7.51 -8.92
N ALA A 189 -10.05 7.54 -10.03
CA ALA A 189 -11.32 6.83 -10.19
C ALA A 189 -11.16 5.30 -10.05
N GLN A 190 -10.05 4.74 -10.55
CA GLN A 190 -9.74 3.31 -10.36
C GLN A 190 -9.46 2.97 -8.89
N LEU A 191 -8.82 3.86 -8.15
CA LEU A 191 -8.54 3.66 -6.71
C LEU A 191 -9.79 3.82 -5.84
N THR A 192 -10.65 4.77 -6.18
CA THR A 192 -11.83 5.14 -5.38
C THR A 192 -13.10 4.41 -5.79
N GLY A 193 -13.18 3.89 -7.01
CA GLY A 193 -14.39 3.32 -7.59
C GLY A 193 -15.46 4.35 -7.96
N VAL A 194 -15.18 5.66 -7.80
CA VAL A 194 -16.13 6.76 -8.02
C VAL A 194 -15.53 7.74 -9.02
N ALA A 195 -16.37 8.23 -9.95
CA ALA A 195 -15.96 9.31 -10.86
C ALA A 195 -15.59 10.58 -10.08
N PRO A 196 -14.63 11.39 -10.57
CA PRO A 196 -14.15 12.56 -9.86
C PRO A 196 -15.29 13.54 -9.57
N ILE A 197 -15.59 13.71 -8.28
CA ILE A 197 -16.48 14.74 -7.75
C ILE A 197 -15.59 15.90 -7.28
N ALA A 198 -16.14 17.08 -7.00
CA ALA A 198 -15.36 18.20 -6.48
C ALA A 198 -14.59 17.81 -5.20
N TRP A 199 -13.27 17.79 -5.28
CA TRP A 199 -12.37 17.43 -4.18
C TRP A 199 -11.89 18.69 -3.45
N PRO A 200 -11.63 18.62 -2.14
CA PRO A 200 -11.00 19.75 -1.45
C PRO A 200 -9.59 19.98 -1.99
N SER A 201 -9.24 21.21 -2.30
CA SER A 201 -7.86 21.59 -2.65
C SER A 201 -6.95 21.42 -1.43
N PHE A 202 -5.68 21.09 -1.70
CA PHE A 202 -4.66 21.04 -0.66
C PHE A 202 -4.13 22.46 -0.37
N ASP A 203 -3.96 22.77 0.91
CA ASP A 203 -3.39 24.04 1.34
C ASP A 203 -1.95 24.18 0.82
N THR A 204 -1.52 25.42 0.61
CA THR A 204 -0.14 25.75 0.26
C THR A 204 0.83 25.54 1.42
N SER A 205 0.33 25.54 2.67
CA SER A 205 1.13 25.29 3.86
C SER A 205 1.33 23.77 4.10
N LEU A 206 2.58 23.34 4.05
CA LEU A 206 2.97 21.96 4.34
C LEU A 206 3.11 21.72 5.85
N PRO A 207 2.71 20.55 6.36
CA PRO A 207 2.89 20.18 7.76
C PRO A 207 4.36 20.22 8.20
N GLU A 208 4.60 20.33 9.52
CA GLU A 208 5.96 20.17 10.06
C GLU A 208 6.45 18.72 9.91
N PRO A 209 7.76 18.51 9.68
CA PRO A 209 8.33 17.16 9.55
C PRO A 209 8.11 16.33 10.80
N LEU A 210 7.85 15.03 10.62
CA LEU A 210 7.82 14.09 11.73
C LEU A 210 9.22 13.88 12.32
N ASN A 211 9.31 13.81 13.65
CA ASN A 211 10.53 13.33 14.30
C ASN A 211 10.64 11.81 14.09
N ILE A 212 11.46 11.39 13.15
CA ILE A 212 11.63 9.97 12.82
C ILE A 212 12.40 9.17 13.89
N ASP A 213 13.12 9.85 14.80
CA ASP A 213 13.84 9.18 15.89
C ASP A 213 12.87 8.60 16.94
N ASP A 214 11.63 9.08 16.99
CA ASP A 214 10.57 8.56 17.85
C ASP A 214 9.85 7.34 17.25
N VAL A 215 10.15 6.97 16.00
CA VAL A 215 9.51 5.85 15.31
C VAL A 215 10.24 4.55 15.62
N ASP A 216 9.59 3.65 16.36
CA ASP A 216 10.10 2.30 16.56
C ASP A 216 9.84 1.43 15.31
N VAL A 217 10.89 1.22 14.52
CA VAL A 217 10.85 0.41 13.29
C VAL A 217 10.34 -1.01 13.57
N GLU A 218 10.61 -1.57 14.75
CA GLU A 218 10.18 -2.93 15.13
C GLU A 218 8.64 -3.04 15.32
N GLN A 219 7.97 -1.92 15.54
CA GLN A 219 6.51 -1.85 15.70
C GLN A 219 5.78 -1.55 14.38
N LEU A 220 6.50 -1.27 13.31
CA LEU A 220 5.86 -1.02 12.01
C LEU A 220 5.10 -2.25 11.53
N PRO A 221 3.89 -2.09 10.96
CA PRO A 221 3.04 -3.21 10.54
C PRO A 221 3.74 -4.18 9.58
N SER A 222 4.59 -3.68 8.68
CA SER A 222 5.36 -4.49 7.74
C SER A 222 6.40 -5.39 8.44
N VAL A 223 7.08 -4.85 9.44
CA VAL A 223 8.07 -5.59 10.25
C VAL A 223 7.39 -6.58 11.17
N LEU A 224 6.29 -6.18 11.81
CA LEU A 224 5.48 -7.08 12.63
C LEU A 224 4.91 -8.24 11.82
N ALA A 225 4.42 -8.00 10.59
CA ALA A 225 3.95 -9.07 9.71
C ALA A 225 5.07 -10.07 9.39
N ALA A 226 6.28 -9.61 9.07
CA ALA A 226 7.44 -10.46 8.82
C ALA A 226 7.89 -11.21 10.10
N ARG A 227 7.84 -10.56 11.26
CA ARG A 227 8.15 -11.18 12.56
C ARG A 227 7.21 -12.33 12.89
N PHE A 228 5.90 -12.13 12.74
CA PHE A 228 4.93 -13.20 12.97
C PHE A 228 5.03 -14.31 11.93
N ARG A 229 5.42 -14.00 10.69
CA ARG A 229 5.70 -14.98 9.63
C ARG A 229 6.89 -15.85 10.00
N ARG A 230 7.96 -15.25 10.51
CA ARG A 230 9.11 -15.98 11.07
C ARG A 230 8.69 -16.86 12.24
N GLU A 231 7.92 -16.31 13.18
CA GLU A 231 7.46 -17.05 14.35
C GLU A 231 6.59 -18.27 13.96
N ALA A 232 5.75 -18.14 12.93
CA ALA A 232 4.99 -19.24 12.36
C ALA A 232 5.93 -20.32 11.80
N ALA A 233 6.94 -19.94 11.02
CA ALA A 233 7.91 -20.88 10.46
C ALA A 233 8.75 -21.59 11.55
N ASP A 234 9.14 -20.90 12.60
CA ASP A 234 9.82 -21.52 13.76
C ASP A 234 8.90 -22.55 14.46
N ARG A 235 7.59 -22.28 14.54
CA ARG A 235 6.59 -23.21 15.10
C ARG A 235 6.33 -24.42 14.19
N ASP A 236 6.41 -24.21 12.86
CA ASP A 236 6.26 -25.30 11.88
C ASP A 236 7.35 -26.37 12.00
N ILE A 237 8.56 -26.02 12.47
CA ILE A 237 9.57 -27.03 12.79
C ILE A 237 9.04 -28.02 13.85
N LYS A 238 8.32 -27.52 14.86
CA LYS A 238 7.72 -28.37 15.90
C LYS A 238 6.57 -29.18 15.35
N VAL A 239 5.74 -28.61 14.46
CA VAL A 239 4.68 -29.35 13.78
C VAL A 239 5.30 -30.52 13.00
N ALA A 240 6.30 -30.26 12.16
CA ALA A 240 7.00 -31.30 11.39
C ALA A 240 7.69 -32.37 12.28
N GLN A 241 8.22 -31.96 13.45
CA GLN A 241 8.78 -32.90 14.43
C GLN A 241 7.70 -33.80 15.03
N TRP A 242 6.53 -33.28 15.37
CA TRP A 242 5.42 -34.07 15.92
C TRP A 242 4.78 -34.95 14.85
N ASP A 243 4.70 -34.53 13.60
CA ASP A 243 4.15 -35.32 12.50
C ASP A 243 5.00 -36.58 12.20
N ARG A 244 6.24 -36.64 12.68
CA ARG A 244 7.05 -37.87 12.66
C ARG A 244 6.58 -38.95 13.64
N VAL A 245 5.88 -38.57 14.69
CA VAL A 245 5.37 -39.52 15.67
C VAL A 245 4.09 -40.13 15.13
N PRO A 246 4.01 -41.46 14.94
CA PRO A 246 2.83 -42.07 14.41
C PRO A 246 1.64 -42.00 15.38
N ASP A 247 0.45 -41.83 14.87
CA ASP A 247 -0.77 -41.78 15.65
C ASP A 247 -1.39 -43.20 15.71
N PRO A 248 -1.74 -43.71 16.89
CA PRO A 248 -2.40 -44.96 17.04
C PRO A 248 -3.90 -44.86 16.66
N SER A 249 -4.43 -45.90 16.00
CA SER A 249 -5.85 -46.06 15.80
C SER A 249 -6.36 -47.14 16.77
N VAL A 250 -7.47 -46.85 17.45
CA VAL A 250 -8.16 -47.79 18.36
C VAL A 250 -9.56 -48.00 17.82
N GLY A 251 -9.98 -49.27 17.72
CA GLY A 251 -11.30 -49.65 17.26
C GLY A 251 -11.94 -50.73 18.10
N VAL A 252 -13.25 -50.74 18.07
CA VAL A 252 -14.08 -51.84 18.60
C VAL A 252 -15.01 -52.33 17.51
N ARG A 253 -15.20 -53.65 17.41
CA ARG A 253 -16.09 -54.27 16.45
C ARG A 253 -16.95 -55.30 17.14
N TYR A 254 -18.20 -55.43 16.68
CA TYR A 254 -19.15 -56.42 17.10
C TYR A 254 -19.85 -57.02 15.87
N GLY A 255 -20.14 -58.30 15.92
CA GLY A 255 -20.84 -58.98 14.81
C GLY A 255 -21.05 -60.48 15.09
N ASP A 256 -21.30 -61.22 14.04
CA ASP A 256 -21.61 -62.60 14.07
C ASP A 256 -20.60 -63.43 13.26
N GLU A 257 -20.16 -64.54 13.77
CA GLU A 257 -19.39 -65.57 13.10
C GLU A 257 -20.17 -66.86 13.10
N GLY A 258 -20.91 -67.13 12.00
CA GLY A 258 -21.85 -68.25 11.90
C GLY A 258 -22.99 -68.16 12.93
N ASN A 259 -22.91 -68.89 14.02
CA ASN A 259 -23.92 -68.95 15.12
C ASN A 259 -23.38 -68.31 16.43
N SER A 260 -22.24 -67.65 16.40
CA SER A 260 -21.59 -67.12 17.59
C SER A 260 -21.40 -65.64 17.48
N ASP A 261 -21.65 -64.90 18.58
CA ASP A 261 -21.33 -63.44 18.65
C ASP A 261 -19.82 -63.23 18.65
N LEU A 262 -19.38 -62.25 17.90
CA LEU A 262 -17.99 -61.79 17.82
C LEU A 262 -17.84 -60.42 18.43
N PHE A 263 -16.95 -60.26 19.42
CA PHE A 263 -16.51 -58.98 19.92
C PHE A 263 -15.00 -58.85 19.72
N GLY A 264 -14.54 -57.72 19.14
CA GLY A 264 -13.13 -57.50 18.87
C GLY A 264 -12.69 -56.09 19.24
N ILE A 265 -11.46 -55.99 19.70
CA ILE A 265 -10.76 -54.71 19.89
C ILE A 265 -9.56 -54.69 18.93
N SER A 266 -9.37 -53.62 18.21
CA SER A 266 -8.24 -53.43 17.33
C SER A 266 -7.39 -52.22 17.77
N ILE A 267 -6.08 -52.39 17.73
CA ILE A 267 -5.10 -51.30 17.92
C ILE A 267 -4.14 -51.42 16.75
N SER A 268 -3.99 -50.28 16.03
CA SER A 268 -3.08 -50.20 14.89
C SER A 268 -2.14 -49.02 15.08
N ILE A 269 -0.86 -49.19 14.85
CA ILE A 269 0.16 -48.10 14.91
C ILE A 269 0.98 -48.20 13.60
N PRO A 270 0.97 -47.18 12.75
CA PRO A 270 1.78 -47.14 11.54
C PRO A 270 3.26 -47.09 11.87
N ILE A 271 4.09 -47.90 11.22
CA ILE A 271 5.54 -47.93 11.42
C ILE A 271 6.20 -47.14 10.28
N PRO A 272 6.87 -46.00 10.56
CA PRO A 272 7.40 -45.10 9.54
C PRO A 272 8.78 -45.58 8.98
N VAL A 273 8.80 -46.77 8.35
CA VAL A 273 10.02 -47.35 7.80
C VAL A 273 10.42 -46.75 6.44
N LEU A 274 9.43 -46.34 5.63
CA LEU A 274 9.67 -45.76 4.31
C LEU A 274 9.81 -44.23 4.35
N ASN A 275 8.95 -43.59 5.09
CA ASN A 275 9.01 -42.13 5.32
C ASN A 275 9.13 -41.83 6.82
N SER A 276 10.30 -41.39 7.24
CA SER A 276 10.58 -41.06 8.64
C SER A 276 10.31 -39.59 8.98
N GLY A 277 9.77 -38.78 8.04
CA GLY A 277 9.51 -37.35 8.20
C GLY A 277 10.77 -36.47 8.39
N ARG A 278 11.97 -37.00 8.06
CA ARG A 278 13.22 -36.23 8.21
C ARG A 278 13.33 -35.10 7.19
N SER A 279 12.84 -35.34 5.97
CA SER A 279 12.80 -34.36 4.88
C SER A 279 11.91 -33.17 5.23
N GLU A 280 10.74 -33.42 5.81
CA GLU A 280 9.78 -32.39 6.22
C GLU A 280 10.37 -31.51 7.34
N VAL A 281 11.06 -32.12 8.32
CA VAL A 281 11.78 -31.35 9.36
C VAL A 281 12.94 -30.53 8.77
N ALA A 282 13.66 -31.09 7.79
CA ALA A 282 14.73 -30.35 7.11
C ALA A 282 14.18 -29.18 6.28
N ALA A 283 13.06 -29.39 5.56
CA ALA A 283 12.37 -28.34 4.83
C ALA A 283 11.86 -27.24 5.77
N ALA A 284 11.15 -27.59 6.84
CA ALA A 284 10.68 -26.61 7.83
C ALA A 284 11.81 -25.78 8.46
N ARG A 285 12.99 -26.39 8.68
CA ARG A 285 14.16 -25.64 9.15
C ARG A 285 14.69 -24.65 8.10
N ALA A 286 14.71 -25.05 6.83
CA ALA A 286 15.13 -24.17 5.74
C ALA A 286 14.14 -23.00 5.57
N ASP A 287 12.83 -23.26 5.66
CA ASP A 287 11.78 -22.24 5.63
C ASP A 287 11.93 -21.25 6.80
N ALA A 288 12.26 -21.71 8.00
CA ALA A 288 12.50 -20.84 9.15
C ALA A 288 13.73 -19.95 8.94
N VAL A 289 14.80 -20.47 8.31
CA VAL A 289 15.97 -19.65 7.93
C VAL A 289 15.57 -18.60 6.89
N SER A 290 14.78 -18.98 5.87
CA SER A 290 14.27 -18.04 4.88
C SER A 290 13.45 -16.92 5.54
N ALA A 291 12.50 -17.28 6.41
CA ALA A 291 11.67 -16.31 7.11
C ALA A 291 12.48 -15.39 8.05
N ALA A 292 13.59 -15.87 8.62
CA ALA A 292 14.50 -15.03 9.40
C ALA A 292 15.25 -14.01 8.54
N VAL A 293 15.69 -14.40 7.34
CA VAL A 293 16.31 -13.48 6.36
C VAL A 293 15.29 -12.46 5.85
N ASP A 294 14.04 -12.89 5.60
CA ASP A 294 12.95 -12.00 5.18
C ASP A 294 12.63 -10.95 6.25
N LEU A 295 12.66 -11.32 7.54
CA LEU A 295 12.51 -10.36 8.64
C LEU A 295 13.63 -9.32 8.63
N GLN A 296 14.89 -9.74 8.49
CA GLN A 296 16.01 -8.81 8.41
C GLN A 296 15.91 -7.87 7.20
N ALA A 297 15.43 -8.40 6.07
CA ALA A 297 15.16 -7.59 4.87
C ALA A 297 14.04 -6.57 5.12
N ALA A 298 12.95 -6.98 5.77
CA ALA A 298 11.83 -6.10 6.12
C ALA A 298 12.27 -4.96 7.07
N GLN A 299 13.04 -5.27 8.12
CA GLN A 299 13.60 -4.28 9.05
C GLN A 299 14.48 -3.27 8.34
N ARG A 300 15.39 -3.76 7.50
CA ARG A 300 16.31 -2.92 6.70
C ARG A 300 15.54 -2.03 5.73
N SER A 301 14.60 -2.61 4.99
CA SER A 301 13.78 -1.87 4.02
C SER A 301 12.93 -0.81 4.70
N ALA A 302 12.30 -1.12 5.83
CA ALA A 302 11.49 -0.18 6.60
C ALA A 302 12.34 1.00 7.10
N SER A 303 13.53 0.73 7.67
CA SER A 303 14.43 1.78 8.17
C SER A 303 15.00 2.66 7.07
N ILE A 304 15.28 2.10 5.89
CA ILE A 304 15.74 2.87 4.72
C ILE A 304 14.57 3.72 4.20
N PHE A 305 13.40 3.13 4.00
CA PHE A 305 12.24 3.83 3.47
C PHE A 305 11.82 5.00 4.36
N LEU A 306 11.79 4.82 5.69
CA LEU A 306 11.50 5.88 6.64
C LEU A 306 12.49 7.05 6.52
N ARG A 307 13.78 6.77 6.50
CA ARG A 307 14.81 7.81 6.41
C ARG A 307 14.80 8.54 5.06
N GLU A 308 14.61 7.81 3.97
CA GLU A 308 14.60 8.42 2.63
C GLU A 308 13.35 9.27 2.40
N THR A 309 12.18 8.81 2.86
CA THR A 309 10.94 9.61 2.77
C THR A 309 11.03 10.87 3.62
N ALA A 310 11.60 10.79 4.83
CA ALA A 310 11.80 11.95 5.69
C ALA A 310 12.74 12.99 5.05
N ARG A 311 13.90 12.57 4.55
CA ARG A 311 14.85 13.46 3.85
C ARG A 311 14.22 14.11 2.62
N ARG A 312 13.49 13.30 1.83
CA ARG A 312 12.82 13.82 0.63
C ARG A 312 11.77 14.87 1.00
N TYR A 313 10.94 14.58 2.00
CA TYR A 313 9.94 15.55 2.46
C TYR A 313 10.58 16.85 2.96
N GLU A 314 11.61 16.78 3.80
CA GLU A 314 12.32 17.94 4.35
C GLU A 314 12.92 18.81 3.23
N ALA A 315 13.56 18.20 2.23
CA ALA A 315 14.11 18.91 1.08
C ALA A 315 13.02 19.60 0.25
N LEU A 316 11.91 18.92 -0.03
CA LEU A 316 10.79 19.49 -0.79
C LEU A 316 10.10 20.62 -0.01
N ARG A 317 9.85 20.40 1.29
CA ARG A 317 9.25 21.41 2.17
C ARG A 317 10.11 22.66 2.28
N SER A 318 11.43 22.53 2.48
CA SER A 318 12.32 23.68 2.57
C SER A 318 12.34 24.48 1.26
N SER A 319 12.30 23.82 0.12
CA SER A 319 12.19 24.46 -1.19
C SER A 319 10.86 25.19 -1.37
N GLN A 320 9.75 24.58 -0.94
CA GLN A 320 8.42 25.21 -0.98
C GLN A 320 8.35 26.46 -0.08
N VAL A 321 8.89 26.37 1.14
CA VAL A 321 8.96 27.53 2.06
C VAL A 321 9.77 28.67 1.45
N LEU A 322 10.88 28.37 0.76
CA LEU A 322 11.67 29.38 0.06
C LEU A 322 10.89 30.04 -1.08
N TRP A 323 10.17 29.21 -1.87
CA TRP A 323 9.31 29.71 -2.94
C TRP A 323 8.23 30.65 -2.43
N LEU A 324 7.49 30.28 -1.40
CA LEU A 324 6.43 31.10 -0.80
C LEU A 324 6.96 32.41 -0.20
N LYS A 325 8.19 32.39 0.35
CA LYS A 325 8.80 33.61 0.92
C LYS A 325 9.28 34.64 -0.12
N SER A 326 9.77 34.20 -1.25
CA SER A 326 10.46 35.06 -2.19
C SER A 326 10.13 34.82 -3.66
N GLY A 327 9.85 33.59 -4.07
CA GLY A 327 9.67 33.22 -5.47
C GLY A 327 8.36 33.75 -6.06
N GLU A 328 7.27 33.56 -5.39
CA GLU A 328 5.93 33.98 -5.85
C GLU A 328 5.83 35.48 -6.06
N ASN A 329 6.30 36.27 -5.09
CA ASN A 329 6.35 37.73 -5.19
C ASN A 329 7.29 38.18 -6.31
N ALA A 330 8.45 37.53 -6.47
CA ALA A 330 9.40 37.87 -7.51
C ALA A 330 8.82 37.61 -8.92
N VAL A 331 8.11 36.49 -9.12
CA VAL A 331 7.46 36.19 -10.40
C VAL A 331 6.38 37.21 -10.73
N THR A 332 5.51 37.55 -9.77
CA THR A 332 4.43 38.54 -9.95
C THR A 332 5.00 39.92 -10.29
N GLN A 333 5.98 40.37 -9.52
CA GLN A 333 6.65 41.68 -9.78
C GLN A 333 7.37 41.71 -11.13
N GLN A 334 8.04 40.59 -11.50
CA GLN A 334 8.74 40.53 -12.78
C GLN A 334 7.75 40.51 -13.96
N ALA A 335 6.59 39.87 -13.82
CA ALA A 335 5.56 39.90 -14.85
C ALA A 335 5.04 41.32 -15.10
N ASP A 336 4.79 42.10 -14.05
CA ASP A 336 4.35 43.49 -14.13
C ASP A 336 5.43 44.40 -14.77
N VAL A 337 6.70 44.21 -14.40
CA VAL A 337 7.82 44.94 -14.97
C VAL A 337 7.98 44.61 -16.45
N LEU A 338 7.88 43.34 -16.81
CA LEU A 338 8.01 42.84 -18.18
C LEU A 338 6.94 43.45 -19.08
N GLN A 339 5.67 43.44 -18.61
CA GLN A 339 4.57 44.05 -19.37
C GLN A 339 4.78 45.57 -19.60
N ARG A 340 5.18 46.31 -18.57
CA ARG A 340 5.43 47.77 -18.70
C ARG A 340 6.57 48.10 -19.64
N ARG A 341 7.66 47.26 -19.66
CA ARG A 341 8.76 47.43 -20.59
C ARG A 341 8.38 47.14 -22.02
N LEU A 342 7.48 46.19 -22.26
CA LEU A 342 6.95 45.91 -23.59
C LEU A 342 6.09 47.10 -24.09
N ASP A 343 5.18 47.58 -23.24
CA ASP A 343 4.28 48.68 -23.59
C ASP A 343 5.05 50.00 -23.83
N GLY A 344 6.18 50.20 -23.12
CA GLY A 344 7.11 51.33 -23.31
C GLY A 344 8.07 51.22 -24.50
N GLY A 345 8.12 50.04 -25.15
CA GLY A 345 9.08 49.77 -26.23
C GLY A 345 10.53 49.58 -25.73
N ASP A 346 10.72 49.41 -24.44
CA ASP A 346 12.04 49.26 -23.79
C ASP A 346 12.60 47.82 -23.90
N ILE A 347 11.86 46.89 -24.45
CA ILE A 347 12.25 45.48 -24.59
C ILE A 347 11.85 44.95 -25.95
N GLY A 348 12.75 44.20 -26.56
CA GLY A 348 12.46 43.52 -27.85
C GLY A 348 11.52 42.30 -27.70
N VAL A 349 10.76 42.04 -28.77
CA VAL A 349 9.81 40.93 -28.84
C VAL A 349 10.39 39.56 -28.41
N VAL A 350 11.61 39.23 -28.87
CA VAL A 350 12.26 37.95 -28.57
C VAL A 350 12.69 37.88 -27.10
N GLU A 351 13.24 38.99 -26.57
CA GLU A 351 13.64 39.10 -25.15
C GLU A 351 12.42 38.95 -24.23
N TYR A 352 11.31 39.63 -24.57
CA TYR A 352 10.06 39.52 -23.84
C TYR A 352 9.58 38.06 -23.79
N LEU A 353 9.56 37.37 -24.94
CA LEU A 353 9.15 35.96 -25.00
C LEU A 353 9.98 35.05 -24.10
N VAL A 354 11.31 35.22 -24.12
CA VAL A 354 12.22 34.39 -23.29
C VAL A 354 11.94 34.60 -21.82
N GLN A 355 11.80 35.89 -21.37
CA GLN A 355 11.53 36.18 -19.97
C GLN A 355 10.13 35.71 -19.53
N LEU A 356 9.12 35.89 -20.39
CA LEU A 356 7.77 35.42 -20.10
C LEU A 356 7.70 33.87 -20.01
N GLN A 357 8.42 33.15 -20.88
CA GLN A 357 8.53 31.69 -20.79
C GLN A 357 9.18 31.26 -19.49
N GLN A 358 10.25 31.93 -19.03
CA GLN A 358 10.90 31.64 -17.75
C GLN A 358 9.97 31.82 -16.57
N LEU A 359 9.07 32.85 -16.59
CA LEU A 359 8.08 33.06 -15.53
C LEU A 359 7.06 31.91 -15.49
N TYR A 360 6.53 31.48 -16.63
CA TYR A 360 5.61 30.34 -16.68
C TYR A 360 6.27 29.02 -16.26
N ASP A 361 7.50 28.77 -16.69
CA ASP A 361 8.26 27.58 -16.31
C ASP A 361 8.57 27.55 -14.79
N ALA A 362 8.81 28.74 -14.18
CA ALA A 362 8.97 28.83 -12.73
C ALA A 362 7.67 28.56 -11.97
N GLN A 363 6.52 29.05 -12.44
CA GLN A 363 5.21 28.76 -11.86
C GLN A 363 4.85 27.28 -12.00
N GLU A 364 5.07 26.68 -13.16
CA GLU A 364 4.85 25.26 -13.40
C GLU A 364 5.70 24.39 -12.45
N SER A 365 6.98 24.75 -12.27
CA SER A 365 7.88 24.08 -11.34
C SER A 365 7.42 24.21 -9.88
N SER A 366 6.79 25.33 -9.50
CA SER A 366 6.27 25.51 -8.14
C SER A 366 5.04 24.62 -7.86
N ILE A 367 4.14 24.49 -8.86
CA ILE A 367 3.00 23.57 -8.77
C ILE A 367 3.48 22.12 -8.62
N GLU A 368 4.52 21.73 -9.40
CA GLU A 368 5.11 20.40 -9.29
C GLU A 368 5.74 20.15 -7.92
N LEU A 369 6.50 21.11 -7.43
CA LEU A 369 7.16 21.04 -6.13
C LEU A 369 6.14 20.84 -4.99
N GLN A 370 5.06 21.61 -5.01
CA GLN A 370 3.98 21.50 -4.02
C GLN A 370 3.33 20.11 -4.04
N GLY A 371 2.97 19.61 -5.23
CA GLY A 371 2.39 18.28 -5.35
C GLY A 371 3.34 17.17 -4.88
N GLN A 372 4.62 17.25 -5.28
CA GLN A 372 5.63 16.30 -4.82
C GLN A 372 5.84 16.33 -3.31
N ALA A 373 5.75 17.51 -2.68
CA ALA A 373 5.90 17.65 -1.24
C ALA A 373 4.73 17.00 -0.48
N TRP A 374 3.49 17.16 -0.95
CA TRP A 374 2.34 16.50 -0.35
C TRP A 374 2.40 14.97 -0.51
N VAL A 375 2.77 14.48 -1.68
CA VAL A 375 2.96 13.03 -1.91
C VAL A 375 4.06 12.48 -0.99
N ALA A 376 5.18 13.20 -0.85
CA ALA A 376 6.26 12.81 0.05
C ALA A 376 5.81 12.81 1.53
N TRP A 377 4.94 13.74 1.93
CA TRP A 377 4.32 13.75 3.25
C TRP A 377 3.50 12.49 3.51
N PHE A 378 2.62 12.10 2.60
CA PHE A 378 1.82 10.89 2.76
C PHE A 378 2.66 9.62 2.78
N GLN A 379 3.72 9.57 1.96
CA GLN A 379 4.69 8.47 2.00
C GLN A 379 5.43 8.41 3.35
N LEU A 380 5.76 9.57 3.95
CA LEU A 380 6.38 9.63 5.27
C LEU A 380 5.42 9.15 6.36
N LEU A 381 4.15 9.57 6.33
CA LEU A 381 3.12 9.08 7.25
C LEU A 381 2.95 7.55 7.15
N GLN A 382 2.95 7.02 5.94
CA GLN A 382 2.89 5.57 5.71
C GLN A 382 4.15 4.87 6.23
N ALA A 383 5.33 5.42 5.96
CA ALA A 383 6.59 4.85 6.43
C ALA A 383 6.70 4.85 7.97
N ALA A 384 6.12 5.84 8.62
CA ALA A 384 6.02 5.93 10.07
C ALA A 384 4.85 5.11 10.67
N GLY A 385 3.95 4.59 9.82
CA GLY A 385 2.80 3.79 10.26
C GLY A 385 1.64 4.59 10.85
N VAL A 386 1.59 5.91 10.63
CA VAL A 386 0.65 6.85 11.27
C VAL A 386 -0.36 7.50 10.32
N VAL A 387 -0.44 7.05 9.06
CA VAL A 387 -1.33 7.65 8.06
C VAL A 387 -2.81 7.52 8.44
N GLU A 388 -3.24 6.42 9.06
CA GLU A 388 -4.62 6.22 9.53
C GLU A 388 -4.97 7.21 10.66
N GLU A 389 -4.03 7.46 11.57
CA GLU A 389 -4.19 8.42 12.67
C GLU A 389 -4.32 9.85 12.14
N TRP A 390 -3.48 10.22 11.17
CA TRP A 390 -3.52 11.56 10.57
C TRP A 390 -4.83 11.84 9.83
N ILE A 391 -5.37 10.86 9.11
CA ILE A 391 -6.64 11.01 8.38
C ILE A 391 -7.86 10.88 9.30
N GLY A 392 -7.72 10.37 10.53
CA GLY A 392 -8.81 10.18 11.48
C GLY A 392 -9.75 9.01 11.12
N VAL A 393 -9.28 8.05 10.35
CA VAL A 393 -10.01 6.80 10.08
C VAL A 393 -9.71 5.83 11.23
N GLU A 394 -10.70 5.60 12.09
CA GLU A 394 -10.59 4.66 13.20
C GLU A 394 -10.28 3.23 12.70
N ARG A 395 -9.47 2.51 13.49
CA ARG A 395 -9.02 1.12 13.24
C ARG A 395 -10.15 0.11 13.33
#